data_d54ba7103ebabc7cbe49ec4762949b78
#
_entry.id   d54ba7103ebabc7cbe49ec4762949b78
#
_cell.length_a   1.000
_cell.length_b   1.000
_cell.length_c   1.000
_cell.angle_alpha   90.00
_cell.angle_beta   90.00
_cell.angle_gamma   90.00
#
_symmetry.space_group_name_H-M   'P 1'
#
loop_
_entity.id
_entity.type
_entity.pdbx_description
1 polymer ?
#
loop_
_entity_poly.entity_id
_entity_poly.type
_entity_poly.pdbx_seq_one_letter_code
_entity_poly.pdbx_strand_id
1 'polypeptide(L)'
;MKTSKIMFAAVLSAMAFMTSCATTSYIGDTLTPSQQIDVYYAAKDVKREYKVMGHISAATTISENDAKARIIEKAKAVGADGVIIIGLDFTGGKDSTPFEKADAIKYTN
;
A
#
# COMPACT_ATOMS: atom_id res chain seq x y z
N MET A 1 -22.33 34.80 -4.62
CA MET A 1 -22.01 34.79 -3.18
C MET A 1 -22.21 33.45 -2.51
N LYS A 2 -23.32 32.76 -2.74
CA LYS A 2 -23.54 31.44 -2.15
C LYS A 2 -22.56 30.38 -2.70
N THR A 3 -22.15 30.51 -3.94
CA THR A 3 -21.21 29.59 -4.59
C THR A 3 -19.79 29.67 -4.02
N SER A 4 -19.32 30.87 -3.60
CA SER A 4 -17.99 31.00 -3.04
C SER A 4 -17.85 30.36 -1.65
N LYS A 5 -18.91 30.32 -0.87
CA LYS A 5 -18.91 29.65 0.45
C LYS A 5 -18.85 28.14 0.31
N ILE A 6 -19.51 27.59 -0.70
CA ILE A 6 -19.51 26.14 -0.97
C ILE A 6 -18.13 25.72 -1.45
N MET A 7 -17.49 26.49 -2.33
CA MET A 7 -16.14 26.20 -2.82
C MET A 7 -15.12 26.27 -1.69
N PHE A 8 -15.26 27.19 -0.77
CA PHE A 8 -14.36 27.31 0.37
C PHE A 8 -14.47 26.11 1.31
N ALA A 9 -15.68 25.63 1.56
CA ALA A 9 -15.90 24.45 2.38
C ALA A 9 -15.31 23.19 1.74
N ALA A 10 -15.41 23.05 0.41
CA ALA A 10 -14.85 21.92 -0.31
C ALA A 10 -13.31 21.88 -0.24
N VAL A 11 -12.66 23.03 -0.33
CA VAL A 11 -11.20 23.15 -0.22
C VAL A 11 -10.74 22.76 1.19
N LEU A 12 -11.41 23.22 2.22
CA LEU A 12 -11.09 22.86 3.59
C LEU A 12 -11.24 21.35 3.85
N SER A 13 -12.27 20.75 3.30
CA SER A 13 -12.50 19.32 3.40
C SER A 13 -11.38 18.50 2.73
N ALA A 14 -10.91 18.93 1.57
CA ALA A 14 -9.81 18.28 0.87
C ALA A 14 -8.50 18.36 1.66
N MET A 15 -8.22 19.48 2.31
CA MET A 15 -7.02 19.63 3.12
C MET A 15 -7.03 18.73 4.37
N ALA A 16 -8.19 18.48 4.96
CA ALA A 16 -8.31 17.60 6.12
C ALA A 16 -7.93 16.15 5.79
N PHE A 17 -8.16 15.70 4.56
CA PHE A 17 -7.78 14.36 4.13
C PHE A 17 -6.26 14.16 4.02
N MET A 18 -5.50 15.21 3.78
CA MET A 18 -4.05 15.10 3.56
C MET A 18 -3.24 15.00 4.85
N THR A 19 -3.84 15.25 6.01
CA THR A 19 -3.13 15.32 7.29
C THR A 19 -3.21 14.06 8.15
N SER A 20 -3.96 13.03 7.71
CA SER A 20 -4.27 11.87 8.56
C SER A 20 -3.73 10.54 8.04
N CYS A 21 -2.82 10.53 7.07
CA CYS A 21 -2.38 9.30 6.42
C CYS A 21 -1.12 8.72 7.04
N ALA A 22 -1.18 7.45 7.44
CA ALA A 22 0.01 6.67 7.73
C ALA A 22 0.79 6.45 6.44
N THR A 23 2.12 6.35 6.55
CA THR A 23 3.01 6.27 5.41
C THR A 23 2.97 4.91 4.74
N THR A 24 2.78 4.89 3.42
CA THR A 24 2.93 3.70 2.58
C THR A 24 3.90 4.06 1.46
N SER A 25 4.94 3.25 1.30
CA SER A 25 5.98 3.48 0.29
C SER A 25 6.02 2.34 -0.71
N TYR A 26 6.31 2.67 -1.97
CA TYR A 26 6.45 1.68 -3.03
C TYR A 26 7.66 2.00 -3.88
N ILE A 27 8.48 0.97 -4.16
CA ILE A 27 9.62 1.05 -5.07
C ILE A 27 9.47 -0.08 -6.09
N GLY A 28 9.33 0.28 -7.36
CA GLY A 28 9.20 -0.71 -8.42
C GLY A 28 8.46 -0.17 -9.63
N ASP A 29 7.99 -1.10 -10.47
CA ASP A 29 7.28 -0.78 -11.69
C ASP A 29 5.82 -0.43 -11.40
N THR A 30 5.26 0.47 -12.19
CA THR A 30 3.85 0.85 -12.10
C THR A 30 3.17 0.53 -13.43
N LEU A 31 2.11 -0.26 -13.34
CA LEU A 31 1.30 -0.67 -14.48
C LEU A 31 -0.13 -0.17 -14.31
N THR A 32 -1.01 -0.53 -15.25
CA THR A 32 -2.43 -0.19 -15.15
C THR A 32 -3.01 -0.78 -13.87
N PRO A 33 -3.73 0.02 -13.06
CA PRO A 33 -4.29 -0.46 -11.80
C PRO A 33 -5.13 -1.72 -11.94
N SER A 34 -5.03 -2.58 -10.94
CA SER A 34 -5.76 -3.85 -10.87
C SER A 34 -7.01 -3.67 -10.01
N GLN A 35 -8.08 -4.38 -10.35
CA GLN A 35 -9.30 -4.36 -9.55
C GLN A 35 -9.29 -5.40 -8.45
N GLN A 36 -8.61 -6.52 -8.68
CA GLN A 36 -8.48 -7.60 -7.71
C GLN A 36 -7.05 -8.09 -7.68
N ILE A 37 -6.60 -8.51 -6.51
CA ILE A 37 -5.28 -9.12 -6.36
C ILE A 37 -5.38 -10.34 -5.45
N ASP A 38 -4.44 -11.27 -5.62
CA ASP A 38 -4.28 -12.39 -4.73
C ASP A 38 -3.32 -12.01 -3.59
N VAL A 39 -3.63 -12.45 -2.39
CA VAL A 39 -2.81 -12.15 -1.20
C VAL A 39 -2.16 -13.43 -0.70
N TYR A 40 -0.85 -13.40 -0.56
CA TYR A 40 -0.06 -14.53 -0.08
C TYR A 40 0.76 -14.11 1.13
N TYR A 41 1.07 -15.04 1.98
CA TYR A 41 1.91 -14.82 3.17
C TYR A 41 3.26 -15.54 3.09
N ALA A 42 3.50 -16.25 1.99
CA ALA A 42 4.79 -16.88 1.72
C ALA A 42 4.94 -17.08 0.21
N ALA A 43 6.17 -16.96 -0.28
CA ALA A 43 6.45 -17.15 -1.71
C ALA A 43 6.07 -18.55 -2.18
N LYS A 44 6.26 -19.56 -1.33
CA LYS A 44 5.93 -20.97 -1.65
C LYS A 44 4.44 -21.19 -1.91
N ASP A 45 3.58 -20.31 -1.44
CA ASP A 45 2.13 -20.43 -1.62
C ASP A 45 1.67 -19.96 -2.99
N VAL A 46 2.53 -19.24 -3.73
CA VAL A 46 2.23 -18.84 -5.09
C VAL A 46 2.42 -20.02 -6.01
N LYS A 47 1.33 -20.49 -6.64
CA LYS A 47 1.32 -21.70 -7.47
C LYS A 47 1.49 -21.40 -8.96
N ARG A 48 1.69 -20.15 -9.32
CA ARG A 48 1.92 -19.70 -10.68
C ARG A 48 3.30 -19.10 -10.80
N GLU A 49 3.87 -19.12 -12.00
CA GLU A 49 5.11 -18.41 -12.25
C GLU A 49 4.87 -16.91 -12.12
N TYR A 50 5.80 -16.22 -11.48
CA TYR A 50 5.68 -14.79 -11.24
C TYR A 50 7.05 -14.13 -11.20
N LYS A 51 7.03 -12.82 -11.30
CA LYS A 51 8.19 -11.98 -11.01
C LYS A 51 7.79 -10.93 -9.99
N VAL A 52 8.75 -10.51 -9.19
CA VAL A 52 8.56 -9.39 -8.27
C VAL A 52 8.65 -8.11 -9.10
N MET A 53 7.60 -7.29 -9.07
CA MET A 53 7.58 -6.02 -9.79
C MET A 53 7.95 -4.85 -8.89
N GLY A 54 7.88 -5.01 -7.59
CA GLY A 54 8.24 -3.96 -6.67
C GLY A 54 8.06 -4.37 -5.21
N HIS A 55 8.44 -3.47 -4.33
CA HIS A 55 8.42 -3.67 -2.88
C HIS A 55 7.57 -2.60 -2.22
N ILE A 56 6.72 -3.01 -1.30
CA ILE A 56 5.81 -2.13 -0.56
C ILE A 56 6.17 -2.17 0.91
N SER A 57 6.20 -1.01 1.56
CA SER A 57 6.38 -0.90 3.00
C SER A 57 5.27 0.00 3.55
N ALA A 58 4.61 -0.43 4.61
CA ALA A 58 3.55 0.35 5.23
C ALA A 58 3.80 0.45 6.73
N ALA A 59 3.78 1.68 7.25
CA ALA A 59 3.97 1.92 8.68
C ALA A 59 2.80 1.36 9.47
N THR A 60 3.11 0.75 10.61
CA THR A 60 2.09 0.15 11.48
C THR A 60 1.61 1.12 12.57
N THR A 61 1.65 2.41 12.29
CA THR A 61 1.30 3.47 13.24
C THR A 61 -0.12 3.30 13.80
N ILE A 62 -1.05 2.85 12.97
CA ILE A 62 -2.43 2.61 13.38
C ILE A 62 -2.58 1.17 13.88
N SER A 63 -2.25 0.19 13.03
CA SER A 63 -2.28 -1.23 13.36
C SER A 63 -1.63 -2.04 12.24
N GLU A 64 -1.31 -3.31 12.52
CA GLU A 64 -0.83 -4.23 11.48
C GLU A 64 -1.90 -4.47 10.41
N ASN A 65 -3.14 -4.62 10.83
CA ASN A 65 -4.24 -4.84 9.88
C ASN A 65 -4.44 -3.64 8.96
N ASP A 66 -4.32 -2.44 9.50
CA ASP A 66 -4.36 -1.22 8.68
C ASP A 66 -3.20 -1.18 7.69
N ALA A 67 -1.99 -1.52 8.13
CA ALA A 67 -0.81 -1.57 7.26
C ALA A 67 -1.01 -2.57 6.13
N LYS A 68 -1.51 -3.76 6.43
CA LYS A 68 -1.80 -4.78 5.41
C LYS A 68 -2.85 -4.32 4.42
N ALA A 69 -3.90 -3.65 4.89
CA ALA A 69 -4.92 -3.09 4.01
C ALA A 69 -4.34 -2.05 3.05
N ARG A 70 -3.45 -1.19 3.53
CA ARG A 70 -2.79 -0.18 2.69
C ARG A 70 -1.82 -0.82 1.69
N ILE A 71 -1.17 -1.91 2.07
CA ILE A 71 -0.32 -2.69 1.15
C ILE A 71 -1.17 -3.23 0.00
N ILE A 72 -2.32 -3.82 0.30
CA ILE A 72 -3.24 -4.36 -0.71
C ILE A 72 -3.70 -3.26 -1.65
N GLU A 73 -4.09 -2.11 -1.11
CA GLU A 73 -4.52 -0.97 -1.92
C GLU A 73 -3.38 -0.45 -2.81
N LYS A 74 -2.16 -0.37 -2.28
CA LYS A 74 -1.01 0.07 -3.08
C LYS A 74 -0.69 -0.94 -4.19
N ALA A 75 -0.75 -2.24 -3.90
CA ALA A 75 -0.52 -3.28 -4.89
C ALA A 75 -1.52 -3.18 -6.05
N LYS A 76 -2.80 -2.94 -5.73
CA LYS A 76 -3.82 -2.70 -6.76
C LYS A 76 -3.49 -1.45 -7.58
N ALA A 77 -3.12 -0.37 -6.91
CA ALA A 77 -2.85 0.91 -7.56
C ALA A 77 -1.68 0.84 -8.53
N VAL A 78 -0.67 0.02 -8.26
CA VAL A 78 0.49 -0.13 -9.14
C VAL A 78 0.31 -1.22 -10.19
N GLY A 79 -0.82 -1.93 -10.19
CA GLY A 79 -1.15 -2.92 -11.21
C GLY A 79 -0.60 -4.31 -10.96
N ALA A 80 -0.37 -4.67 -9.70
CA ALA A 80 0.09 -6.01 -9.34
C ALA A 80 -1.02 -7.04 -9.55
N ASP A 81 -0.65 -8.27 -9.83
CA ASP A 81 -1.58 -9.40 -9.85
C ASP A 81 -1.74 -10.02 -8.48
N GLY A 82 -0.73 -9.91 -7.65
CA GLY A 82 -0.73 -10.41 -6.30
C GLY A 82 0.26 -9.68 -5.42
N VAL A 83 0.19 -9.97 -4.13
CA VAL A 83 1.12 -9.43 -3.15
C VAL A 83 1.51 -10.53 -2.17
N ILE A 84 2.80 -10.60 -1.86
CA ILE A 84 3.32 -11.52 -0.83
C ILE A 84 3.68 -10.67 0.38
N ILE A 85 2.93 -10.82 1.45
CA ILE A 85 3.18 -10.11 2.70
C ILE A 85 4.25 -10.86 3.47
N ILE A 86 5.41 -10.21 3.65
CA ILE A 86 6.60 -10.83 4.22
C ILE A 86 6.57 -10.76 5.75
N GLY A 87 6.10 -9.65 6.29
CA GLY A 87 6.02 -9.46 7.73
C GLY A 87 6.58 -8.13 8.18
N LEU A 88 6.79 -8.00 9.48
CA LEU A 88 7.26 -6.78 10.10
C LEU A 88 8.77 -6.62 9.98
N ASP A 89 9.21 -5.39 9.77
CA ASP A 89 10.62 -5.02 9.80
C ASP A 89 10.82 -3.83 10.73
N PHE A 90 11.85 -3.91 11.54
CA PHE A 90 12.21 -2.88 12.52
C PHE A 90 13.46 -2.16 12.00
N THR A 91 13.26 -1.10 11.24
CA THR A 91 14.38 -0.30 10.74
C THR A 91 14.47 0.99 11.52
N GLY A 92 15.66 1.36 11.95
CA GLY A 92 15.92 2.67 12.51
C GLY A 92 15.97 2.78 14.03
N GLY A 93 16.24 1.72 14.75
CA GLY A 93 16.58 1.78 16.16
C GLY A 93 15.42 1.64 17.13
N LYS A 94 15.73 1.97 18.36
CA LYS A 94 15.01 1.65 19.57
C LYS A 94 13.55 2.14 19.64
N ASP A 95 13.27 3.29 19.03
CA ASP A 95 11.95 3.93 19.07
C ASP A 95 11.27 3.94 17.71
N SER A 96 11.76 3.15 16.77
CA SER A 96 11.20 3.14 15.43
C SER A 96 9.88 2.38 15.39
N THR A 97 8.94 2.90 14.63
CA THR A 97 7.71 2.20 14.31
C THR A 97 8.02 1.07 13.34
N PRO A 98 7.58 -0.16 13.61
CA PRO A 98 7.79 -1.25 12.65
C PRO A 98 7.00 -1.01 11.37
N PHE A 99 7.52 -1.55 10.28
CA PHE A 99 6.88 -1.50 8.96
C PHE A 99 6.45 -2.90 8.56
N GLU A 100 5.26 -3.01 8.00
CA GLU A 100 4.84 -4.22 7.31
C GLU A 100 5.43 -4.18 5.91
N LYS A 101 6.10 -5.26 5.49
CA LYS A 101 6.73 -5.35 4.17
C LYS A 101 6.04 -6.37 3.29
N ALA A 102 6.03 -6.09 1.99
CA ALA A 102 5.44 -6.99 1.01
C ALA A 102 6.11 -6.83 -0.35
N ASP A 103 6.03 -7.90 -1.15
CA ASP A 103 6.44 -7.87 -2.54
C ASP A 103 5.19 -7.82 -3.42
N ALA A 104 5.15 -6.85 -4.32
CA ALA A 104 4.14 -6.80 -5.38
C ALA A 104 4.61 -7.70 -6.52
N ILE A 105 3.75 -8.59 -6.99
CA ILE A 105 4.12 -9.59 -8.00
C ILE A 105 3.23 -9.52 -9.22
N LYS A 106 3.81 -9.93 -10.35
CA LYS A 106 3.13 -10.04 -11.63
C LYS A 106 3.25 -11.48 -12.12
N TYR A 107 2.13 -12.11 -12.43
CA TYR A 107 2.18 -13.46 -13.00
C TYR A 107 2.76 -13.41 -14.40
N THR A 108 3.56 -14.44 -14.74
CA THR A 108 4.27 -14.51 -16.02
C THR A 108 3.73 -15.60 -16.93
N ASN A 109 2.72 -16.34 -16.47
CA ASN A 109 2.10 -17.37 -17.32
C ASN A 109 0.60 -17.24 -17.42
#